data_02779161b7ca382516e5c502d8c68c7f
#
_entry.id   02779161b7ca382516e5c502d8c68c7f
#
_cell.length_a   1.000
_cell.length_b   1.000
_cell.length_c   1.000
_cell.angle_alpha   90.00
_cell.angle_beta   90.00
_cell.angle_gamma   90.00
#
_symmetry.space_group_name_H-M   'P 1'
#
loop_
_entity.id
_entity.type
_entity.pdbx_description
1 polymer ?
#
loop_
_entity_poly.entity_id
_entity_poly.type
_entity_poly.pdbx_seq_one_letter_code
_entity_poly.pdbx_strand_id
1 'polypeptide(L)'
;MTLVSELKLNQLVSVSFLEASFLDKGILYHRKLVEHVEDYSPKDENLHIFFNEEVQNNQSIKIIPSKEITLSLGQNNTPRIGKLDIVGMSGCLALMIGKTRVERLLPLILAGNWLRTNLDFTYDPVFTSLRDSLEKSGNISVVSIAEISELDLIELPGIDSNELNKLRDDWTNIDLEKQSERLSQIVKPLLKSSIGVARLEELIWHRVIRKDWNSDLASQCSKSQRELKSSSQKLVSASRLVDEIIRSGKLS
;
A
#
# COMPACT_ATOMS: atom_id res chain seq x y z
N MET A 1 23.18 -9.61 8.67
CA MET A 1 22.48 -9.02 7.53
C MET A 1 21.90 -7.67 7.97
N THR A 2 21.98 -6.62 7.18
CA THR A 2 21.45 -5.29 7.53
C THR A 2 20.43 -4.84 6.50
N LEU A 3 19.22 -4.49 6.94
CA LEU A 3 18.19 -3.85 6.14
C LEU A 3 18.35 -2.34 6.24
N VAL A 4 18.62 -1.66 5.13
CA VAL A 4 18.85 -0.21 5.07
C VAL A 4 17.70 0.45 4.33
N SER A 5 16.99 1.36 4.98
CA SER A 5 15.79 2.02 4.44
C SER A 5 15.78 3.50 4.76
N GLU A 6 15.29 4.28 3.82
CA GLU A 6 14.91 5.68 4.07
C GLU A 6 13.58 5.76 4.81
N LEU A 7 13.28 6.95 5.36
CA LEU A 7 12.04 7.25 6.09
C LEU A 7 10.84 7.49 5.15
N LYS A 8 10.80 6.80 4.01
CA LYS A 8 9.70 6.84 3.05
C LYS A 8 8.74 5.69 3.34
N LEU A 9 7.44 5.96 3.41
CA LEU A 9 6.45 4.97 3.84
C LEU A 9 6.48 3.68 3.00
N ASN A 10 6.64 3.78 1.68
CA ASN A 10 6.78 2.60 0.81
C ASN A 10 7.99 1.74 1.17
N GLN A 11 9.13 2.34 1.54
CA GLN A 11 10.31 1.60 1.98
C GLN A 11 10.11 0.98 3.37
N LEU A 12 9.44 1.70 4.30
CA LEU A 12 9.14 1.17 5.64
C LEU A 12 8.21 -0.05 5.58
N VAL A 13 7.19 -0.01 4.70
CA VAL A 13 6.33 -1.17 4.45
C VAL A 13 7.15 -2.33 3.85
N SER A 14 8.04 -2.03 2.91
CA SER A 14 8.94 -3.03 2.30
C SER A 14 9.87 -3.69 3.33
N VAL A 15 10.46 -2.91 4.22
CA VAL A 15 11.25 -3.42 5.36
C VAL A 15 10.42 -4.33 6.23
N SER A 16 9.18 -3.94 6.56
CA SER A 16 8.29 -4.73 7.41
C SER A 16 8.02 -6.12 6.85
N PHE A 17 7.86 -6.26 5.53
CA PHE A 17 7.71 -7.54 4.86
C PHE A 17 8.94 -8.43 5.05
N LEU A 18 10.14 -7.90 4.81
CA LEU A 18 11.37 -8.69 4.95
C LEU A 18 11.64 -9.06 6.40
N GLU A 19 11.48 -8.13 7.34
CA GLU A 19 11.65 -8.43 8.76
C GLU A 19 10.67 -9.50 9.24
N ALA A 20 9.40 -9.42 8.83
CA ALA A 20 8.41 -10.45 9.13
C ALA A 20 8.88 -11.83 8.63
N SER A 21 9.41 -11.89 7.41
CA SER A 21 9.91 -13.15 6.84
C SER A 21 11.17 -13.67 7.54
N PHE A 22 12.07 -12.78 7.95
CA PHE A 22 13.28 -13.14 8.69
C PHE A 22 12.94 -13.65 10.10
N LEU A 23 11.99 -13.01 10.77
CA LEU A 23 11.47 -13.47 12.06
C LEU A 23 10.82 -14.86 11.94
N ASP A 24 10.11 -15.14 10.85
CA ASP A 24 9.51 -16.46 10.60
C ASP A 24 10.56 -17.56 10.42
N LYS A 25 11.75 -17.21 9.94
CA LYS A 25 12.86 -18.14 9.69
C LYS A 25 13.98 -18.11 10.72
N GLY A 26 13.90 -17.24 11.73
CA GLY A 26 14.96 -17.05 12.70
C GLY A 26 16.26 -16.49 12.11
N ILE A 27 16.16 -15.72 11.02
CA ILE A 27 17.30 -15.07 10.39
C ILE A 27 17.67 -13.83 11.20
N LEU A 28 18.93 -13.75 11.63
CA LEU A 28 19.44 -12.58 12.34
C LEU A 28 19.64 -11.38 11.40
N TYR A 29 19.10 -10.25 11.76
CA TYR A 29 19.20 -9.01 10.99
C TYR A 29 19.32 -7.78 11.89
N HIS A 30 19.74 -6.67 11.29
CA HIS A 30 19.70 -5.33 11.87
C HIS A 30 18.86 -4.41 10.96
N ARG A 31 18.00 -3.60 11.55
CA ARG A 31 17.29 -2.51 10.87
C ARG A 31 18.12 -1.24 10.98
N LYS A 32 18.42 -0.60 9.86
CA LYS A 32 19.06 0.70 9.79
C LYS A 32 18.16 1.66 9.02
N LEU A 33 17.53 2.59 9.73
CA LEU A 33 16.75 3.67 9.14
C LEU A 33 17.63 4.90 8.98
N VAL A 34 17.56 5.55 7.82
CA VAL A 34 18.35 6.74 7.46
C VAL A 34 17.45 7.80 6.81
N GLU A 35 17.81 9.06 6.90
CA GLU A 35 17.08 10.11 6.19
C GLU A 35 17.36 10.04 4.68
N HIS A 36 18.63 9.86 4.32
CA HIS A 36 19.08 9.68 2.95
C HIS A 36 20.02 8.48 2.87
N VAL A 37 19.80 7.62 1.90
CA VAL A 37 20.59 6.38 1.75
C VAL A 37 22.04 6.67 1.39
N GLU A 38 22.32 7.80 0.73
CA GLU A 38 23.65 8.26 0.36
C GLU A 38 24.55 8.55 1.57
N ASP A 39 23.95 8.93 2.70
CA ASP A 39 24.65 9.17 3.96
C ASP A 39 25.08 7.88 4.68
N TYR A 40 24.62 6.74 4.15
CA TYR A 40 24.94 5.44 4.75
C TYR A 40 26.18 4.81 4.11
N SER A 41 27.23 4.67 4.89
CA SER A 41 28.44 3.93 4.50
C SER A 41 28.49 2.59 5.23
N PRO A 42 28.36 1.47 4.51
CA PRO A 42 28.54 0.14 5.11
C PRO A 42 29.96 0.02 5.71
N LYS A 43 30.06 -0.31 7.00
CA LYS A 43 31.35 -0.41 7.71
C LYS A 43 31.79 -1.85 7.96
N ASP A 44 30.94 -2.82 7.64
CA ASP A 44 31.07 -4.21 8.03
C ASP A 44 31.00 -5.14 6.82
N GLU A 45 31.51 -6.36 6.99
CA GLU A 45 31.43 -7.45 6.01
C GLU A 45 30.00 -8.04 5.89
N ASN A 46 29.00 -7.41 6.51
CA ASN A 46 27.62 -7.87 6.49
C ASN A 46 26.98 -7.66 5.11
N LEU A 47 26.09 -8.57 4.74
CA LEU A 47 25.24 -8.39 3.59
C LEU A 47 24.22 -7.27 3.87
N HIS A 48 24.17 -6.26 3.00
CA HIS A 48 23.26 -5.14 3.08
C HIS A 48 22.14 -5.28 2.05
N ILE A 49 20.90 -5.00 2.47
CA ILE A 49 19.73 -4.98 1.59
C ILE A 49 19.18 -3.56 1.56
N PHE A 50 19.15 -2.98 0.37
CA PHE A 50 18.67 -1.62 0.11
C PHE A 50 17.36 -1.64 -0.68
N PHE A 51 16.54 -0.63 -0.46
CA PHE A 51 15.26 -0.41 -1.14
C PHE A 51 15.33 0.79 -2.10
N ASN A 52 16.48 0.96 -2.78
CA ASN A 52 16.73 2.08 -3.69
C ASN A 52 17.64 1.64 -4.85
N GLU A 53 17.45 2.24 -6.04
CA GLU A 53 18.26 2.01 -7.23
C GLU A 53 19.67 2.67 -7.16
N GLU A 54 19.80 3.77 -6.41
CA GLU A 54 20.93 4.69 -6.46
C GLU A 54 22.19 4.22 -5.71
N VAL A 55 22.06 3.19 -4.88
CA VAL A 55 23.19 2.70 -4.08
C VAL A 55 24.19 1.93 -4.94
N GLN A 56 25.42 2.37 -4.96
CA GLN A 56 26.54 1.64 -5.60
C GLN A 56 27.38 0.93 -4.54
N ASN A 57 27.10 -0.33 -4.29
CA ASN A 57 27.92 -1.18 -3.41
C ASN A 57 27.94 -2.62 -3.93
N ASN A 58 29.14 -3.20 -4.04
CA ASN A 58 29.36 -4.54 -4.62
C ASN A 58 28.90 -5.69 -3.70
N GLN A 59 28.69 -5.45 -2.41
CA GLN A 59 28.24 -6.43 -1.43
C GLN A 59 26.81 -6.15 -0.93
N SER A 60 25.93 -5.76 -1.84
CA SER A 60 24.56 -5.42 -1.50
C SER A 60 23.55 -6.07 -2.42
N ILE A 61 22.38 -6.37 -1.86
CA ILE A 61 21.16 -6.69 -2.61
C ILE A 61 20.33 -5.42 -2.71
N LYS A 62 19.84 -5.12 -3.90
CA LYS A 62 18.91 -4.01 -4.12
C LYS A 62 17.54 -4.55 -4.47
N ILE A 63 16.53 -4.10 -3.75
CA ILE A 63 15.14 -4.35 -4.11
C ILE A 63 14.64 -3.11 -4.83
N ILE A 64 14.31 -3.28 -6.11
CA ILE A 64 13.89 -2.20 -6.99
C ILE A 64 12.53 -2.52 -7.62
N PRO A 65 11.74 -1.51 -7.99
CA PRO A 65 10.50 -1.73 -8.73
C PRO A 65 10.75 -2.44 -10.06
N SER A 66 9.87 -3.36 -10.43
CA SER A 66 9.86 -3.91 -11.80
C SER A 66 9.04 -3.00 -12.70
N LYS A 67 9.63 -2.57 -13.83
CA LYS A 67 8.98 -1.66 -14.78
C LYS A 67 8.05 -2.38 -15.75
N GLU A 68 8.31 -3.67 -16.01
CA GLU A 68 7.56 -4.46 -16.98
C GLU A 68 7.33 -5.87 -16.48
N ILE A 69 6.08 -6.15 -16.10
CA ILE A 69 5.62 -7.50 -15.79
C ILE A 69 4.51 -7.84 -16.77
N THR A 70 4.67 -8.93 -17.50
CA THR A 70 3.64 -9.44 -18.41
C THR A 70 2.75 -10.44 -17.68
N LEU A 71 1.46 -10.15 -17.66
CA LEU A 71 0.42 -11.05 -17.16
C LEU A 71 -0.44 -11.54 -18.31
N SER A 72 -0.76 -12.82 -18.33
CA SER A 72 -1.75 -13.39 -19.24
C SER A 72 -3.11 -13.40 -18.55
N LEU A 73 -4.03 -12.55 -18.99
CA LEU A 73 -5.32 -12.33 -18.35
C LEU A 73 -6.48 -12.74 -19.25
N GLY A 74 -7.58 -13.16 -18.60
CA GLY A 74 -8.83 -13.54 -19.27
C GLY A 74 -8.78 -14.91 -19.95
N GLN A 75 -9.91 -15.31 -20.54
CA GLN A 75 -10.07 -16.62 -21.20
C GLN A 75 -9.13 -16.81 -22.40
N ASN A 76 -8.76 -15.72 -23.06
CA ASN A 76 -7.91 -15.73 -24.26
C ASN A 76 -6.41 -15.54 -23.92
N ASN A 77 -6.01 -15.58 -22.64
CA ASN A 77 -4.62 -15.36 -22.21
C ASN A 77 -3.99 -14.10 -22.84
N THR A 78 -4.77 -13.01 -22.94
CA THR A 78 -4.29 -11.77 -23.54
C THR A 78 -3.15 -11.18 -22.69
N PRO A 79 -1.96 -10.95 -23.25
CA PRO A 79 -0.86 -10.38 -22.50
C PRO A 79 -1.17 -8.92 -22.13
N ARG A 80 -0.94 -8.58 -20.87
CA ARG A 80 -1.02 -7.23 -20.33
C ARG A 80 0.28 -6.91 -19.61
N ILE A 81 0.80 -5.72 -19.84
CA ILE A 81 2.03 -5.25 -19.20
C ILE A 81 1.65 -4.30 -18.08
N GLY A 82 2.20 -4.52 -16.90
CA GLY A 82 2.02 -3.67 -15.73
C GLY A 82 3.33 -3.51 -14.95
N LYS A 83 3.25 -2.85 -13.81
CA LYS A 83 4.40 -2.53 -12.96
C LYS A 83 4.21 -3.14 -11.58
N LEU A 84 5.29 -3.61 -11.00
CA LEU A 84 5.31 -4.00 -9.60
C LEU A 84 6.23 -3.02 -8.84
N ASP A 85 5.65 -2.32 -7.89
CA ASP A 85 6.39 -1.37 -7.06
C ASP A 85 7.27 -2.10 -6.01
N ILE A 86 8.03 -1.31 -5.27
CA ILE A 86 8.98 -1.83 -4.28
C ILE A 86 8.28 -2.61 -3.15
N VAL A 87 7.05 -2.21 -2.77
CA VAL A 87 6.28 -2.91 -1.74
C VAL A 87 5.85 -4.28 -2.25
N GLY A 88 5.34 -4.33 -3.48
CA GLY A 88 4.99 -5.56 -4.16
C GLY A 88 6.17 -6.51 -4.31
N MET A 89 7.33 -6.00 -4.76
CA MET A 89 8.56 -6.79 -4.88
C MET A 89 8.99 -7.37 -3.52
N SER A 90 8.97 -6.54 -2.47
CA SER A 90 9.36 -6.97 -1.11
C SER A 90 8.38 -8.00 -0.55
N GLY A 91 7.08 -7.83 -0.78
CA GLY A 91 6.05 -8.78 -0.37
C GLY A 91 6.21 -10.14 -1.05
N CYS A 92 6.44 -10.16 -2.36
CA CYS A 92 6.71 -11.40 -3.10
C CYS A 92 7.97 -12.11 -2.60
N LEU A 93 9.07 -11.37 -2.40
CA LEU A 93 10.31 -11.94 -1.86
C LEU A 93 10.09 -12.49 -0.43
N ALA A 94 9.40 -11.75 0.41
CA ALA A 94 9.10 -12.16 1.78
C ALA A 94 8.30 -13.46 1.85
N LEU A 95 7.32 -13.64 0.95
CA LEU A 95 6.53 -14.88 0.83
C LEU A 95 7.37 -16.10 0.46
N MET A 96 8.44 -15.90 -0.30
CA MET A 96 9.38 -16.99 -0.65
C MET A 96 10.27 -17.40 0.54
N ILE A 97 10.50 -16.47 1.48
CA ILE A 97 11.38 -16.68 2.64
C ILE A 97 10.57 -17.19 3.85
N GLY A 98 9.55 -16.43 4.26
CA GLY A 98 8.73 -16.70 5.44
C GLY A 98 7.26 -16.80 5.09
N LYS A 99 6.41 -17.21 6.04
CA LYS A 99 5.00 -17.42 5.74
C LYS A 99 4.06 -16.82 6.80
N THR A 100 4.20 -17.22 8.04
CA THR A 100 3.19 -16.98 9.09
C THR A 100 2.91 -15.49 9.37
N ARG A 101 3.98 -14.71 9.58
CA ARG A 101 3.86 -13.25 9.79
C ARG A 101 3.59 -12.52 8.49
N VAL A 102 4.22 -12.97 7.40
CA VAL A 102 4.07 -12.38 6.06
C VAL A 102 2.62 -12.46 5.58
N GLU A 103 1.92 -13.56 5.82
CA GLU A 103 0.50 -13.71 5.46
C GLU A 103 -0.38 -12.64 6.10
N ARG A 104 -0.08 -12.20 7.33
CA ARG A 104 -0.79 -11.11 7.98
C ARG A 104 -0.61 -9.77 7.27
N LEU A 105 0.54 -9.56 6.63
CA LEU A 105 0.89 -8.35 5.93
C LEU A 105 0.39 -8.32 4.47
N LEU A 106 -0.12 -9.43 3.94
CA LEU A 106 -0.49 -9.54 2.52
C LEU A 106 -1.34 -8.39 1.98
N PRO A 107 -2.35 -7.88 2.69
CA PRO A 107 -3.12 -6.74 2.20
C PRO A 107 -2.27 -5.49 1.94
N LEU A 108 -1.18 -5.31 2.69
CA LEU A 108 -0.28 -4.17 2.55
C LEU A 108 0.58 -4.22 1.29
N ILE A 109 0.62 -5.34 0.56
CA ILE A 109 1.30 -5.44 -0.74
C ILE A 109 0.72 -4.45 -1.75
N LEU A 110 -0.54 -4.07 -1.57
CA LEU A 110 -1.24 -3.09 -2.39
C LEU A 110 -0.94 -1.63 -2.00
N ALA A 111 -0.25 -1.40 -0.87
CA ALA A 111 0.02 -0.03 -0.38
C ALA A 111 0.86 0.78 -1.38
N GLY A 112 1.77 0.14 -2.10
CA GLY A 112 2.61 0.83 -3.09
C GLY A 112 1.81 1.62 -4.13
N ASN A 113 0.66 1.11 -4.56
CA ASN A 113 -0.22 1.84 -5.49
C ASN A 113 -0.79 3.14 -4.91
N TRP A 114 -1.10 3.16 -3.60
CA TRP A 114 -1.62 4.34 -2.90
C TRP A 114 -0.54 5.36 -2.53
N LEU A 115 0.72 4.93 -2.51
CA LEU A 115 1.88 5.75 -2.14
C LEU A 115 2.60 6.39 -3.34
N ARG A 116 2.11 6.19 -4.55
CA ARG A 116 2.67 6.79 -5.76
C ARG A 116 2.39 8.30 -5.81
N THR A 117 3.37 9.06 -6.30
CA THR A 117 3.28 10.53 -6.37
C THR A 117 2.43 11.04 -7.52
N ASN A 118 2.31 10.27 -8.60
CA ASN A 118 1.51 10.66 -9.78
C ASN A 118 0.11 10.09 -9.68
N LEU A 119 -0.89 10.97 -9.66
CA LEU A 119 -2.30 10.64 -9.59
C LEU A 119 -2.90 10.20 -10.93
N ASP A 120 -2.17 10.34 -12.03
CA ASP A 120 -2.60 10.00 -13.39
C ASP A 120 -2.55 8.50 -13.69
N PHE A 121 -2.94 7.67 -12.72
CA PHE A 121 -2.93 6.25 -12.95
C PHE A 121 -4.11 5.79 -13.78
N THR A 122 -3.77 5.45 -15.00
CA THR A 122 -4.47 4.44 -15.74
C THR A 122 -4.38 3.10 -15.01
N TYR A 123 -5.40 2.29 -15.16
CA TYR A 123 -5.48 0.89 -14.78
C TYR A 123 -4.11 0.16 -14.90
N ASP A 124 -3.62 -0.35 -13.78
CA ASP A 124 -2.41 -1.20 -13.75
C ASP A 124 -2.85 -2.67 -13.60
N PRO A 125 -2.61 -3.52 -14.62
CA PRO A 125 -3.07 -4.91 -14.61
C PRO A 125 -2.42 -5.75 -13.50
N VAL A 126 -1.19 -5.43 -13.08
CA VAL A 126 -0.52 -6.15 -11.98
C VAL A 126 -1.19 -5.83 -10.66
N PHE A 127 -1.44 -4.55 -10.37
CA PHE A 127 -2.15 -4.13 -9.17
C PHE A 127 -3.55 -4.76 -9.10
N THR A 128 -4.31 -4.68 -10.19
CA THR A 128 -5.66 -5.24 -10.23
C THR A 128 -5.64 -6.76 -10.04
N SER A 129 -4.72 -7.47 -10.68
CA SER A 129 -4.58 -8.92 -10.53
C SER A 129 -4.23 -9.32 -9.09
N LEU A 130 -3.34 -8.56 -8.43
CA LEU A 130 -3.01 -8.78 -7.01
C LEU A 130 -4.23 -8.53 -6.11
N ARG A 131 -4.92 -7.41 -6.29
CA ARG A 131 -6.13 -7.07 -5.55
C ARG A 131 -7.19 -8.17 -5.68
N ASP A 132 -7.53 -8.54 -6.90
CA ASP A 132 -8.57 -9.53 -7.18
C ASP A 132 -8.18 -10.93 -6.63
N SER A 133 -6.88 -11.27 -6.66
CA SER A 133 -6.37 -12.51 -6.06
C SER A 133 -6.50 -12.52 -4.54
N LEU A 134 -6.18 -11.40 -3.88
CA LEU A 134 -6.32 -11.25 -2.44
C LEU A 134 -7.79 -11.25 -2.00
N GLU A 135 -8.67 -10.63 -2.77
CA GLU A 135 -10.12 -10.66 -2.53
C GLU A 135 -10.67 -12.07 -2.68
N LYS A 136 -10.34 -12.76 -3.77
CA LYS A 136 -10.75 -14.15 -4.02
C LYS A 136 -10.28 -15.12 -2.93
N SER A 137 -9.12 -14.87 -2.35
CA SER A 137 -8.59 -15.66 -1.24
C SER A 137 -9.15 -15.26 0.15
N GLY A 138 -10.02 -14.24 0.21
CA GLY A 138 -10.63 -13.75 1.45
C GLY A 138 -9.69 -12.95 2.36
N ASN A 139 -8.54 -12.51 1.84
CA ASN A 139 -7.59 -11.69 2.61
C ASN A 139 -8.05 -10.23 2.73
N ILE A 140 -8.82 -9.76 1.76
CA ILE A 140 -9.38 -8.40 1.70
C ILE A 140 -10.82 -8.45 1.21
N SER A 141 -11.51 -7.32 1.36
CA SER A 141 -12.73 -6.98 0.63
C SER A 141 -12.49 -5.69 -0.15
N VAL A 142 -13.07 -5.61 -1.35
CA VAL A 142 -13.10 -4.41 -2.17
C VAL A 142 -14.46 -3.77 -2.01
N VAL A 143 -14.50 -2.54 -1.53
CA VAL A 143 -15.73 -1.86 -1.09
C VAL A 143 -15.78 -0.42 -1.59
N SER A 144 -16.97 0.18 -1.57
CA SER A 144 -17.14 1.60 -1.84
C SER A 144 -16.76 2.45 -0.63
N ILE A 145 -16.55 3.77 -0.84
CA ILE A 145 -16.31 4.72 0.27
C ILE A 145 -17.46 4.80 1.25
N ALA A 146 -18.68 4.44 0.83
CA ALA A 146 -19.86 4.43 1.69
C ALA A 146 -19.84 3.30 2.72
N GLU A 147 -19.03 2.27 2.52
CA GLU A 147 -18.93 1.11 3.42
C GLU A 147 -17.79 1.24 4.44
N ILE A 148 -17.00 2.32 4.38
CA ILE A 148 -15.84 2.53 5.25
C ILE A 148 -16.24 3.42 6.41
N SER A 149 -16.08 2.95 7.64
CA SER A 149 -16.44 3.72 8.84
C SER A 149 -15.48 4.90 9.10
N GLU A 150 -14.17 4.67 8.99
CA GLU A 150 -13.13 5.66 9.24
C GLU A 150 -12.39 5.99 7.92
N LEU A 151 -13.01 6.85 7.09
CA LEU A 151 -12.45 7.29 5.81
C LEU A 151 -11.66 8.58 5.97
N ASP A 152 -10.45 8.64 5.43
CA ASP A 152 -9.71 9.88 5.27
C ASP A 152 -10.10 10.55 3.94
N LEU A 153 -10.76 11.70 4.05
CA LEU A 153 -11.25 12.47 2.90
C LEU A 153 -10.20 13.39 2.27
N ILE A 154 -8.97 13.40 2.76
CA ILE A 154 -7.95 14.32 2.26
C ILE A 154 -7.61 14.12 0.78
N GLU A 155 -7.75 12.88 0.30
CA GLU A 155 -7.55 12.53 -1.11
C GLU A 155 -8.80 12.80 -1.98
N LEU A 156 -9.90 13.18 -1.36
CA LEU A 156 -11.19 13.42 -2.00
C LEU A 156 -11.71 14.83 -1.67
N PRO A 157 -10.95 15.90 -2.01
CA PRO A 157 -11.33 17.26 -1.65
C PRO A 157 -12.63 17.66 -2.34
N GLY A 158 -13.58 18.17 -1.56
CA GLY A 158 -14.90 18.61 -2.06
C GLY A 158 -16.02 17.58 -1.90
N ILE A 159 -15.75 16.41 -1.34
CA ILE A 159 -16.80 15.53 -0.84
C ILE A 159 -17.38 16.11 0.45
N ASP A 160 -18.71 16.25 0.49
CA ASP A 160 -19.41 16.64 1.72
C ASP A 160 -19.52 15.43 2.66
N SER A 161 -18.87 15.54 3.82
CA SER A 161 -18.89 14.50 4.84
C SER A 161 -20.29 14.19 5.37
N ASN A 162 -21.18 15.20 5.43
CA ASN A 162 -22.54 15.00 5.93
C ASN A 162 -23.38 14.21 4.92
N GLU A 163 -23.25 14.52 3.63
CA GLU A 163 -23.94 13.77 2.58
C GLU A 163 -23.42 12.32 2.49
N LEU A 164 -22.11 12.14 2.63
CA LEU A 164 -21.53 10.80 2.67
C LEU A 164 -22.02 9.99 3.90
N ASN A 165 -22.12 10.62 5.06
CA ASN A 165 -22.64 9.94 6.27
C ASN A 165 -24.12 9.55 6.11
N LYS A 166 -24.96 10.43 5.55
CA LYS A 166 -26.35 10.09 5.22
C LYS A 166 -26.43 8.90 4.24
N LEU A 167 -25.54 8.88 3.24
CA LEU A 167 -25.49 7.76 2.31
C LEU A 167 -25.08 6.45 3.01
N ARG A 168 -24.14 6.51 3.95
CA ARG A 168 -23.71 5.35 4.75
C ARG A 168 -24.85 4.77 5.56
N ASP A 169 -25.63 5.61 6.23
CA ASP A 169 -26.76 5.18 7.05
C ASP A 169 -27.82 4.44 6.23
N ASP A 170 -28.01 4.86 4.97
CA ASP A 170 -28.96 4.26 4.04
C ASP A 170 -28.38 3.11 3.19
N TRP A 171 -27.05 2.93 3.14
CA TRP A 171 -26.35 2.13 2.14
C TRP A 171 -26.89 0.71 1.96
N THR A 172 -27.13 0.02 3.06
CA THR A 172 -27.62 -1.36 3.05
C THR A 172 -29.12 -1.47 2.74
N ASN A 173 -29.85 -0.37 2.81
CA ASN A 173 -31.31 -0.32 2.65
C ASN A 173 -31.76 0.10 1.24
N ILE A 174 -30.81 0.52 0.38
CA ILE A 174 -31.08 0.96 -0.98
C ILE A 174 -30.52 -0.04 -2.00
N ASP A 175 -31.19 -0.14 -3.15
CA ASP A 175 -30.74 -1.00 -4.24
C ASP A 175 -29.47 -0.45 -4.92
N LEU A 176 -28.79 -1.30 -5.69
CA LEU A 176 -27.52 -0.99 -6.35
C LEU A 176 -27.61 0.24 -7.29
N GLU A 177 -28.77 0.42 -7.96
CA GLU A 177 -28.98 1.55 -8.85
C GLU A 177 -28.98 2.87 -8.08
N LYS A 178 -29.72 2.93 -6.97
CA LYS A 178 -29.74 4.10 -6.08
C LYS A 178 -28.41 4.32 -5.36
N GLN A 179 -27.70 3.23 -4.99
CA GLN A 179 -26.34 3.36 -4.45
C GLN A 179 -25.44 4.09 -5.47
N SER A 180 -25.45 3.64 -6.72
CA SER A 180 -24.65 4.23 -7.80
C SER A 180 -25.04 5.69 -8.08
N GLU A 181 -26.34 5.97 -8.14
CA GLU A 181 -26.86 7.34 -8.38
C GLU A 181 -26.42 8.30 -7.26
N ARG A 182 -26.69 7.95 -6.00
CA ARG A 182 -26.36 8.80 -4.85
C ARG A 182 -24.85 9.01 -4.70
N LEU A 183 -24.06 7.95 -4.89
CA LEU A 183 -22.62 8.06 -4.84
C LEU A 183 -22.08 8.95 -5.97
N SER A 184 -22.64 8.83 -7.17
CA SER A 184 -22.31 9.71 -8.31
C SER A 184 -22.62 11.18 -8.03
N GLN A 185 -23.70 11.48 -7.32
CA GLN A 185 -24.05 12.85 -6.92
C GLN A 185 -23.00 13.42 -5.94
N ILE A 186 -22.57 12.64 -4.94
CA ILE A 186 -21.58 13.05 -3.93
C ILE A 186 -20.21 13.30 -4.58
N VAL A 187 -19.82 12.49 -5.58
CA VAL A 187 -18.51 12.62 -6.24
C VAL A 187 -18.49 13.60 -7.39
N LYS A 188 -19.62 14.10 -7.82
CA LYS A 188 -19.72 15.07 -8.92
C LYS A 188 -18.77 16.27 -8.81
N PRO A 189 -18.51 16.86 -7.62
CA PRO A 189 -17.52 17.92 -7.47
C PRO A 189 -16.10 17.49 -7.88
N LEU A 190 -15.73 16.22 -7.66
CA LEU A 190 -14.40 15.69 -7.99
C LEU A 190 -14.17 15.53 -9.49
N LEU A 191 -15.22 15.40 -10.30
CA LEU A 191 -15.11 15.36 -11.77
C LEU A 191 -14.55 16.65 -12.37
N LYS A 192 -14.58 17.76 -11.61
CA LYS A 192 -13.99 19.04 -11.99
C LYS A 192 -12.54 19.19 -11.52
N SER A 193 -12.04 18.23 -10.74
CA SER A 193 -10.66 18.22 -10.27
C SER A 193 -9.70 17.65 -11.33
N SER A 194 -8.41 17.76 -11.10
CA SER A 194 -7.38 17.17 -11.96
C SER A 194 -7.22 15.65 -11.80
N ILE A 195 -8.08 15.00 -11.03
CA ILE A 195 -8.03 13.56 -10.79
C ILE A 195 -8.59 12.84 -12.03
N GLY A 196 -7.80 11.95 -12.62
CA GLY A 196 -8.24 11.13 -13.75
C GLY A 196 -9.39 10.18 -13.36
N VAL A 197 -10.29 9.90 -14.32
CA VAL A 197 -11.50 9.09 -14.10
C VAL A 197 -11.17 7.72 -13.51
N ALA A 198 -10.15 7.04 -14.03
CA ALA A 198 -9.74 5.72 -13.52
C ALA A 198 -9.26 5.77 -12.06
N ARG A 199 -8.54 6.84 -11.68
CA ARG A 199 -8.14 7.04 -10.29
C ARG A 199 -9.33 7.38 -9.40
N LEU A 200 -10.28 8.12 -9.91
CA LEU A 200 -11.51 8.44 -9.19
C LEU A 200 -12.34 7.18 -8.91
N GLU A 201 -12.44 6.27 -9.89
CA GLU A 201 -13.10 4.99 -9.73
C GLU A 201 -12.43 4.13 -8.62
N GLU A 202 -11.10 4.04 -8.63
CA GLU A 202 -10.33 3.38 -7.56
C GLU A 202 -10.60 4.02 -6.19
N LEU A 203 -10.59 5.34 -6.13
CA LEU A 203 -10.81 6.10 -4.89
C LEU A 203 -12.21 5.94 -4.32
N ILE A 204 -13.21 5.64 -5.13
CA ILE A 204 -14.62 5.65 -4.76
C ILE A 204 -15.19 4.24 -4.62
N TRP A 205 -14.88 3.34 -5.56
CA TRP A 205 -15.48 2.02 -5.64
C TRP A 205 -14.56 0.87 -5.26
N HIS A 206 -13.23 1.06 -5.35
CA HIS A 206 -12.27 -0.02 -5.17
C HIS A 206 -11.38 0.18 -3.94
N ARG A 207 -11.98 0.60 -2.83
CA ARG A 207 -11.26 0.70 -1.56
C ARG A 207 -10.97 -0.69 -1.00
N VAL A 208 -9.77 -0.86 -0.51
CA VAL A 208 -9.30 -2.13 0.05
C VAL A 208 -9.42 -2.09 1.56
N ILE A 209 -10.18 -3.02 2.12
CA ILE A 209 -10.35 -3.18 3.57
C ILE A 209 -10.13 -4.64 3.98
N ARG A 210 -9.63 -4.87 5.19
CA ARG A 210 -9.60 -6.18 5.83
C ARG A 210 -10.62 -6.21 6.97
N LYS A 211 -11.18 -7.38 7.26
CA LYS A 211 -12.27 -7.55 8.24
C LYS A 211 -11.99 -6.94 9.62
N ASP A 212 -10.72 -6.88 10.04
CA ASP A 212 -10.28 -6.33 11.33
C ASP A 212 -9.79 -4.88 11.24
N TRP A 213 -9.98 -4.21 10.10
CA TRP A 213 -9.61 -2.81 9.90
C TRP A 213 -10.83 -1.90 10.03
N ASN A 214 -10.67 -0.76 10.70
CA ASN A 214 -11.70 0.28 10.78
C ASN A 214 -11.62 1.26 9.60
N SER A 215 -10.43 1.41 9.01
CA SER A 215 -10.17 2.27 7.85
C SER A 215 -9.60 1.47 6.69
N ASP A 216 -9.83 1.92 5.48
CA ASP A 216 -9.28 1.30 4.28
C ASP A 216 -7.78 1.57 4.11
N LEU A 217 -7.14 0.80 3.22
CA LEU A 217 -5.70 0.90 2.98
C LEU A 217 -5.24 2.29 2.55
N ALA A 218 -6.00 2.98 1.70
CA ALA A 218 -5.63 4.32 1.23
C ALA A 218 -5.66 5.33 2.37
N SER A 219 -6.68 5.29 3.21
CA SER A 219 -6.79 6.13 4.42
C SER A 219 -5.64 5.87 5.38
N GLN A 220 -5.28 4.61 5.62
CA GLN A 220 -4.12 4.25 6.43
C GLN A 220 -2.81 4.79 5.83
N CYS A 221 -2.60 4.66 4.52
CA CYS A 221 -1.42 5.21 3.83
C CYS A 221 -1.32 6.73 3.99
N SER A 222 -2.43 7.43 3.76
CA SER A 222 -2.50 8.89 3.86
C SER A 222 -2.20 9.38 5.28
N LYS A 223 -2.82 8.76 6.28
CA LYS A 223 -2.61 9.08 7.70
C LYS A 223 -1.16 8.86 8.12
N SER A 224 -0.62 7.66 7.87
CA SER A 224 0.76 7.31 8.23
C SER A 224 1.79 8.22 7.55
N GLN A 225 1.56 8.61 6.29
CA GLN A 225 2.41 9.56 5.58
C GLN A 225 2.44 10.94 6.25
N ARG A 226 1.27 11.43 6.70
CA ARG A 226 1.17 12.72 7.40
C ARG A 226 1.86 12.65 8.77
N GLU A 227 1.63 11.58 9.52
CA GLU A 227 2.26 11.38 10.83
C GLU A 227 3.79 11.33 10.74
N LEU A 228 4.34 10.60 9.77
CA LEU A 228 5.79 10.57 9.51
C LEU A 228 6.34 11.94 9.13
N LYS A 229 5.63 12.70 8.28
CA LYS A 229 6.06 14.03 7.85
C LYS A 229 6.02 15.06 8.99
N SER A 230 5.02 14.99 9.86
CA SER A 230 4.82 15.94 10.96
C SER A 230 5.62 15.60 12.22
N SER A 231 6.17 14.41 12.31
CA SER A 231 6.92 13.96 13.50
C SER A 231 8.23 14.72 13.67
N SER A 232 8.45 15.23 14.88
CA SER A 232 9.75 15.81 15.29
C SER A 232 10.83 14.75 15.52
N GLN A 233 10.43 13.49 15.73
CA GLN A 233 11.31 12.34 15.96
C GLN A 233 11.12 11.29 14.87
N LYS A 234 11.40 11.64 13.62
CA LYS A 234 11.11 10.83 12.43
C LYS A 234 11.64 9.39 12.53
N LEU A 235 12.89 9.21 12.96
CA LEU A 235 13.51 7.87 13.10
C LEU A 235 12.75 6.99 14.10
N VAL A 236 12.36 7.56 15.23
CA VAL A 236 11.62 6.82 16.27
C VAL A 236 10.22 6.46 15.76
N SER A 237 9.55 7.43 15.13
CA SER A 237 8.20 7.19 14.55
C SER A 237 8.25 6.16 13.45
N ALA A 238 9.24 6.20 12.56
CA ALA A 238 9.43 5.21 11.51
C ALA A 238 9.71 3.81 12.08
N SER A 239 10.56 3.71 13.10
CA SER A 239 10.84 2.42 13.75
C SER A 239 9.59 1.83 14.41
N ARG A 240 8.82 2.65 15.13
CA ARG A 240 7.55 2.23 15.75
C ARG A 240 6.53 1.77 14.71
N LEU A 241 6.46 2.48 13.59
CA LEU A 241 5.55 2.11 12.50
C LEU A 241 5.91 0.75 11.92
N VAL A 242 7.19 0.46 11.66
CA VAL A 242 7.62 -0.88 11.19
C VAL A 242 7.25 -1.96 12.20
N ASP A 243 7.50 -1.73 13.49
CA ASP A 243 7.15 -2.69 14.55
C ASP A 243 5.63 -2.91 14.63
N GLU A 244 4.83 -1.84 14.48
CA GLU A 244 3.37 -1.93 14.46
C GLU A 244 2.86 -2.70 13.24
N ILE A 245 3.39 -2.43 12.06
CA ILE A 245 3.05 -3.17 10.83
C ILE A 245 3.28 -4.66 11.05
N ILE A 246 4.45 -5.06 11.54
CA ILE A 246 4.79 -6.48 11.77
C ILE A 246 3.85 -7.10 12.80
N ARG A 247 3.50 -6.36 13.84
CA ARG A 247 2.64 -6.82 14.93
C ARG A 247 1.18 -6.95 14.53
N SER A 248 0.61 -5.96 13.86
CA SER A 248 -0.84 -5.84 13.59
C SER A 248 -1.23 -6.12 12.14
N GLY A 249 -0.32 -5.95 11.19
CA GLY A 249 -0.64 -5.94 9.76
C GLY A 249 -1.42 -4.69 9.33
N LYS A 250 -1.25 -3.56 10.05
CA LYS A 250 -1.88 -2.25 9.78
C LYS A 250 -0.82 -1.18 9.68
N LEU A 251 -1.14 -0.08 9.00
CA LEU A 251 -0.28 1.11 8.92
C LEU A 251 -0.58 2.11 10.04
N SER A 252 -1.74 2.07 10.62
CA SER A 252 -2.17 2.98 11.70
C SER A 252 -3.29 2.34 12.52
#